data_26120216045e0cc99eaddc77426f97e8
#
_entry.id   26120216045e0cc99eaddc77426f97e8
#
_cell.length_a   1.000
_cell.length_b   1.000
_cell.length_c   1.000
_cell.angle_alpha   90.00
_cell.angle_beta   90.00
_cell.angle_gamma   90.00
#
_symmetry.space_group_name_H-M   'P 1'
#
loop_
_entity.id
_entity.type
_entity.pdbx_description
1 polymer ?
#
loop_
_entity_poly.entity_id
_entity_poly.type
_entity_poly.pdbx_seq_one_letter_code
_entity_poly.pdbx_strand_id
1 'polypeptide(L)'
;MTSFKLIFRNVHKNIRDYLIYFLTLTLSVSLFYAFNSISDQPAFSDMGITGSLLYDQLGILLSALSVVIAVVLAFLIIYANQFLLKRRKKELGVYMVLGMKKRRISRLFAGETLCVGVIALVSGLVLGLLFSQGLSLVALKLFAIELDKFQIVFSAGAFRQTVLCFAIIFFIVMLFNVWSV
;
A
#
# COMPACT_ATOMS: atom_id res chain seq x y z
N MET A 1 12.90 -10.41 28.07
CA MET A 1 12.56 -10.82 26.69
C MET A 1 12.33 -9.57 25.88
N THR A 2 13.08 -9.38 24.81
CA THR A 2 13.02 -8.18 23.96
C THR A 2 11.64 -8.09 23.30
N SER A 3 10.98 -6.93 23.41
CA SER A 3 9.63 -6.67 22.87
C SER A 3 9.48 -7.09 21.39
N PHE A 4 10.57 -7.00 20.63
CA PHE A 4 10.63 -7.41 19.23
C PHE A 4 10.41 -8.92 19.01
N LYS A 5 10.96 -9.77 19.89
CA LYS A 5 10.78 -11.23 19.79
C LYS A 5 9.35 -11.66 20.12
N LEU A 6 8.67 -10.92 20.98
CA LEU A 6 7.26 -11.11 21.29
C LEU A 6 6.36 -10.68 20.13
N ILE A 7 6.66 -9.55 19.47
CA ILE A 7 5.93 -9.06 18.31
C ILE A 7 5.98 -10.11 17.19
N PHE A 8 7.15 -10.59 16.82
CA PHE A 8 7.31 -11.57 15.74
C PHE A 8 6.60 -12.90 16.03
N ARG A 9 6.69 -13.39 17.29
CA ARG A 9 6.02 -14.62 17.72
C ARG A 9 4.50 -14.49 17.74
N ASN A 10 3.98 -13.31 18.08
CA ASN A 10 2.55 -13.02 18.11
C ASN A 10 1.94 -12.93 16.68
N VAL A 11 2.66 -12.28 15.75
CA VAL A 11 2.27 -12.22 14.34
C VAL A 11 2.24 -13.63 13.74
N HIS A 12 3.24 -14.46 14.04
CA HIS A 12 3.31 -15.83 13.52
C HIS A 12 2.21 -16.73 14.11
N LYS A 13 1.87 -16.56 15.39
CA LYS A 13 0.81 -17.35 16.05
C LYS A 13 -0.58 -17.04 15.52
N ASN A 14 -0.85 -15.79 15.14
CA ASN A 14 -2.15 -15.30 14.67
C ASN A 14 -2.13 -14.93 13.18
N ILE A 15 -1.32 -15.64 12.39
CA ILE A 15 -1.06 -15.35 10.98
C ILE A 15 -2.35 -15.20 10.17
N ARG A 16 -3.39 -15.98 10.49
CA ARG A 16 -4.67 -15.96 9.77
C ARG A 16 -5.42 -14.62 9.88
N ASP A 17 -5.33 -13.96 11.03
CA ASP A 17 -5.98 -12.67 11.25
C ASP A 17 -5.18 -11.52 10.61
N TYR A 18 -3.86 -11.63 10.63
CA TYR A 18 -2.97 -10.68 9.94
C TYR A 18 -2.95 -10.86 8.43
N LEU A 19 -3.28 -12.05 7.91
CA LEU A 19 -3.19 -12.36 6.49
C LEU A 19 -4.15 -11.48 5.68
N ILE A 20 -5.39 -11.31 6.13
CA ILE A 20 -6.38 -10.44 5.48
C ILE A 20 -5.86 -9.00 5.45
N TYR A 21 -5.35 -8.51 6.58
CA TYR A 21 -4.79 -7.17 6.68
C TYR A 21 -3.57 -6.99 5.77
N PHE A 22 -2.65 -7.96 5.80
CA PHE A 22 -1.45 -7.98 4.94
C PHE A 22 -1.81 -7.97 3.46
N LEU A 23 -2.73 -8.84 3.02
CA LEU A 23 -3.17 -8.90 1.63
C LEU A 23 -3.82 -7.58 1.18
N THR A 24 -4.69 -7.00 2.01
CA THR A 24 -5.32 -5.71 1.71
C THR A 24 -4.27 -4.62 1.51
N LEU A 25 -3.29 -4.51 2.43
CA LEU A 25 -2.20 -3.54 2.33
C LEU A 25 -1.34 -3.77 1.07
N THR A 26 -0.93 -5.01 0.85
CA THR A 26 -0.08 -5.39 -0.29
C THR A 26 -0.75 -5.07 -1.62
N LEU A 27 -2.03 -5.42 -1.77
CA LEU A 27 -2.80 -5.12 -2.97
C LEU A 27 -3.01 -3.61 -3.14
N SER A 28 -3.30 -2.88 -2.06
CA SER A 28 -3.45 -1.42 -2.11
C SER A 28 -2.18 -0.73 -2.60
N VAL A 29 -1.03 -1.08 -2.03
CA VAL A 29 0.27 -0.53 -2.46
C VAL A 29 0.57 -0.88 -3.91
N SER A 30 0.35 -2.15 -4.28
CA SER A 30 0.61 -2.67 -5.61
C SER A 30 -0.23 -1.95 -6.68
N LEU A 31 -1.54 -1.81 -6.46
CA LEU A 31 -2.44 -1.12 -7.37
C LEU A 31 -2.10 0.37 -7.48
N PHE A 32 -1.80 1.03 -6.36
CA PHE A 32 -1.45 2.44 -6.36
C PHE A 32 -0.15 2.69 -7.14
N TYR A 33 0.87 1.87 -6.91
CA TYR A 33 2.12 1.95 -7.67
C TYR A 33 1.90 1.70 -9.16
N ALA A 34 1.19 0.61 -9.51
CA ALA A 34 0.93 0.25 -10.89
C ALA A 34 0.20 1.37 -11.64
N PHE A 35 -0.81 1.97 -11.00
CA PHE A 35 -1.57 3.08 -11.58
C PHE A 35 -0.71 4.33 -11.80
N ASN A 36 0.06 4.74 -10.78
CA ASN A 36 0.91 5.93 -10.90
C ASN A 36 2.08 5.73 -11.87
N SER A 37 2.53 4.49 -12.07
CA SER A 37 3.59 4.15 -13.04
C SER A 37 3.12 4.24 -14.49
N ILE A 38 1.82 4.27 -14.77
CA ILE A 38 1.28 4.36 -16.13
C ILE A 38 1.77 5.64 -16.83
N SER A 39 1.76 6.77 -16.13
CA SER A 39 2.16 8.07 -16.68
C SER A 39 3.61 8.13 -17.17
N ASP A 40 4.48 7.30 -16.60
CA ASP A 40 5.92 7.29 -16.89
C ASP A 40 6.29 6.24 -17.96
N GLN A 41 5.30 5.56 -18.56
CA GLN A 41 5.56 4.52 -19.55
C GLN A 41 5.82 5.10 -20.95
N PRO A 42 6.82 4.60 -21.68
CA PRO A 42 7.17 5.07 -23.01
C PRO A 42 6.02 4.96 -24.02
N ALA A 43 5.12 3.98 -23.81
CA ALA A 43 3.93 3.80 -24.63
C ALA A 43 3.03 5.06 -24.70
N PHE A 44 3.03 5.88 -23.65
CA PHE A 44 2.27 7.13 -23.61
C PHE A 44 3.04 8.32 -24.19
N SER A 45 4.38 8.33 -24.11
CA SER A 45 5.22 9.38 -24.68
C SER A 45 5.32 9.27 -26.22
N ASP A 46 5.24 8.06 -26.77
CA ASP A 46 5.39 7.78 -28.20
C ASP A 46 4.07 7.88 -29.01
N MET A 47 2.93 8.11 -28.35
CA MET A 47 1.63 8.23 -29.05
C MET A 47 1.52 9.43 -29.99
N GLY A 48 2.61 10.16 -30.27
CA GLY A 48 2.63 11.25 -31.24
C GLY A 48 1.64 12.39 -30.92
N ILE A 49 1.12 12.44 -29.70
CA ILE A 49 0.29 13.54 -29.19
C ILE A 49 1.22 14.72 -28.91
N THR A 50 1.82 15.21 -29.97
CA THR A 50 2.67 16.42 -29.99
C THR A 50 1.83 17.70 -30.00
N GLY A 51 0.71 17.70 -29.29
CA GLY A 51 -0.01 18.92 -28.93
C GLY A 51 0.14 19.13 -27.44
N SER A 52 0.96 20.08 -27.03
CA SER A 52 1.24 20.41 -25.64
C SER A 52 -0.01 20.47 -24.73
N LEU A 53 -1.13 20.91 -25.27
CA LEU A 53 -2.40 21.05 -24.55
C LEU A 53 -3.07 19.71 -24.18
N LEU A 54 -3.03 18.71 -25.07
CA LEU A 54 -3.64 17.41 -24.80
C LEU A 54 -2.80 16.60 -23.78
N TYR A 55 -1.49 16.71 -23.87
CA TYR A 55 -0.58 16.06 -22.91
C TYR A 55 -0.76 16.64 -21.49
N ASP A 56 -0.84 17.96 -21.36
CA ASP A 56 -1.08 18.64 -20.09
C ASP A 56 -2.44 18.28 -19.49
N GLN A 57 -3.50 18.22 -20.33
CA GLN A 57 -4.85 17.83 -19.87
C GLN A 57 -4.89 16.38 -19.40
N LEU A 58 -4.24 15.44 -20.09
CA LEU A 58 -4.14 14.04 -19.68
C LEU A 58 -3.36 13.92 -18.37
N GLY A 59 -2.28 14.67 -18.20
CA GLY A 59 -1.50 14.71 -16.94
C GLY A 59 -2.35 15.18 -15.75
N ILE A 60 -3.15 16.22 -15.93
CA ILE A 60 -4.07 16.74 -14.90
C ILE A 60 -5.14 15.67 -14.55
N LEU A 61 -5.73 15.03 -15.55
CA LEU A 61 -6.73 13.97 -15.33
C LEU A 61 -6.13 12.77 -14.58
N LEU A 62 -4.95 12.31 -14.99
CA LEU A 62 -4.27 11.20 -14.32
C LEU A 62 -3.88 11.54 -12.88
N SER A 63 -3.42 12.78 -12.62
CA SER A 63 -3.10 13.22 -11.26
C SER A 63 -4.36 13.32 -10.38
N ALA A 64 -5.46 13.84 -10.89
CA ALA A 64 -6.73 13.90 -10.19
C ALA A 64 -7.24 12.49 -9.85
N LEU A 65 -7.16 11.56 -10.82
CA LEU A 65 -7.57 10.17 -10.63
C LEU A 65 -6.68 9.46 -9.58
N SER A 66 -5.37 9.74 -9.59
CA SER A 66 -4.44 9.23 -8.57
C SER A 66 -4.85 9.64 -7.15
N VAL A 67 -5.27 10.90 -6.96
CA VAL A 67 -5.76 11.37 -5.65
C VAL A 67 -7.03 10.63 -5.23
N VAL A 68 -7.97 10.41 -6.15
CA VAL A 68 -9.20 9.66 -5.86
C VAL A 68 -8.85 8.21 -5.43
N ILE A 69 -7.96 7.56 -6.17
CA ILE A 69 -7.48 6.21 -5.83
C ILE A 69 -6.81 6.20 -4.46
N ALA A 70 -5.95 7.18 -4.15
CA ALA A 70 -5.31 7.30 -2.85
C ALA A 70 -6.33 7.38 -1.70
N VAL A 71 -7.38 8.18 -1.88
CA VAL A 71 -8.45 8.32 -0.87
C VAL A 71 -9.20 7.00 -0.67
N VAL A 72 -9.59 6.33 -1.76
CA VAL A 72 -10.27 5.02 -1.68
C VAL A 72 -9.41 3.98 -0.97
N LEU A 73 -8.12 3.90 -1.32
CA LEU A 73 -7.18 2.97 -0.70
C LEU A 73 -6.94 3.32 0.77
N ALA A 74 -6.90 4.60 1.14
CA ALA A 74 -6.81 5.03 2.53
C ALA A 74 -8.00 4.51 3.35
N PHE A 75 -9.23 4.63 2.83
CA PHE A 75 -10.42 4.07 3.47
C PHE A 75 -10.33 2.55 3.62
N LEU A 76 -9.89 1.83 2.59
CA LEU A 76 -9.71 0.38 2.65
C LEU A 76 -8.69 -0.04 3.72
N ILE A 77 -7.57 0.66 3.82
CA ILE A 77 -6.52 0.40 4.80
C ILE A 77 -7.04 0.67 6.23
N ILE A 78 -7.75 1.78 6.44
CA ILE A 78 -8.35 2.12 7.73
C ILE A 78 -9.39 1.06 8.12
N TYR A 79 -10.23 0.64 7.18
CA TYR A 79 -11.24 -0.41 7.41
C TYR A 79 -10.60 -1.76 7.76
N ALA A 80 -9.58 -2.18 7.01
CA ALA A 80 -8.85 -3.41 7.28
C ALA A 80 -8.18 -3.38 8.67
N ASN A 81 -7.62 -2.23 9.06
CA ASN A 81 -7.04 -2.03 10.38
C ASN A 81 -8.08 -2.12 11.51
N GLN A 82 -9.26 -1.49 11.33
CA GLN A 82 -10.36 -1.60 12.29
C GLN A 82 -10.87 -3.04 12.43
N PHE A 83 -10.92 -3.78 11.33
CA PHE A 83 -11.28 -5.19 11.33
C PHE A 83 -10.28 -6.02 12.15
N LEU A 84 -8.98 -5.81 11.93
CA LEU A 84 -7.93 -6.45 12.70
C LEU A 84 -8.06 -6.13 14.20
N LEU A 85 -8.26 -4.85 14.53
CA LEU A 85 -8.42 -4.42 15.92
C LEU A 85 -9.65 -5.09 16.59
N LYS A 86 -10.80 -5.17 15.87
CA LYS A 86 -12.01 -5.83 16.39
C LYS A 86 -11.78 -7.31 16.70
N ARG A 87 -11.06 -8.03 15.83
CA ARG A 87 -10.73 -9.45 16.04
C ARG A 87 -9.85 -9.66 17.26
N ARG A 88 -8.93 -8.74 17.51
CA ARG A 88 -7.97 -8.84 18.62
C ARG A 88 -8.44 -8.26 19.95
N LYS A 89 -9.60 -7.62 20.00
CA LYS A 89 -10.14 -7.02 21.24
C LYS A 89 -10.21 -8.01 22.40
N LYS A 90 -10.55 -9.28 22.16
CA LYS A 90 -10.60 -10.32 23.19
C LYS A 90 -9.22 -10.59 23.80
N GLU A 91 -8.19 -10.70 22.97
CA GLU A 91 -6.80 -10.91 23.44
C GLU A 91 -6.29 -9.70 24.21
N LEU A 92 -6.57 -8.49 23.70
CA LEU A 92 -6.20 -7.25 24.38
C LEU A 92 -6.88 -7.12 25.75
N GLY A 93 -8.14 -7.56 25.86
CA GLY A 93 -8.90 -7.63 27.13
C GLY A 93 -8.25 -8.57 28.15
N VAL A 94 -7.81 -9.75 27.71
CA VAL A 94 -7.07 -10.70 28.57
C VAL A 94 -5.79 -10.11 29.11
N TYR A 95 -5.03 -9.38 28.28
CA TYR A 95 -3.81 -8.69 28.73
C TYR A 95 -4.08 -7.61 29.78
N MET A 96 -5.23 -6.92 29.69
CA MET A 96 -5.65 -5.95 30.70
C MET A 96 -6.00 -6.65 32.04
N VAL A 97 -6.70 -7.78 32.00
CA VAL A 97 -7.02 -8.57 33.21
C VAL A 97 -5.75 -9.11 33.88
N LEU A 98 -4.73 -9.45 33.10
CA LEU A 98 -3.39 -9.86 33.59
C LEU A 98 -2.56 -8.69 34.13
N GLY A 99 -3.11 -7.48 34.26
CA GLY A 99 -2.49 -6.31 34.87
C GLY A 99 -1.56 -5.51 33.94
N MET A 100 -1.60 -5.72 32.63
CA MET A 100 -0.83 -4.91 31.69
C MET A 100 -1.45 -3.51 31.54
N LYS A 101 -0.61 -2.46 31.67
CA LYS A 101 -1.05 -1.07 31.45
C LYS A 101 -1.47 -0.86 29.98
N LYS A 102 -2.57 -0.15 29.73
CA LYS A 102 -3.08 0.21 28.38
C LYS A 102 -1.98 0.71 27.44
N ARG A 103 -1.12 1.60 27.90
CA ARG A 103 -0.01 2.17 27.11
C ARG A 103 0.99 1.11 26.62
N ARG A 104 1.15 0.02 27.36
CA ARG A 104 2.05 -1.09 26.97
C ARG A 104 1.39 -1.96 25.89
N ILE A 105 0.09 -2.20 26.05
CA ILE A 105 -0.72 -2.96 25.07
C ILE A 105 -0.79 -2.21 23.75
N SER A 106 -1.10 -0.90 23.80
CA SER A 106 -1.16 -0.04 22.60
C SER A 106 0.17 -0.02 21.83
N ARG A 107 1.31 0.12 22.53
CA ARG A 107 2.64 0.08 21.87
C ARG A 107 2.96 -1.28 21.26
N LEU A 108 2.55 -2.38 21.91
CA LEU A 108 2.73 -3.72 21.37
C LEU A 108 1.94 -3.90 20.08
N PHE A 109 0.66 -3.54 20.10
CA PHE A 109 -0.21 -3.62 18.92
C PHE A 109 0.25 -2.71 17.78
N ALA A 110 0.64 -1.47 18.09
CA ALA A 110 1.20 -0.56 17.10
C ALA A 110 2.49 -1.12 16.46
N GLY A 111 3.36 -1.75 17.24
CA GLY A 111 4.56 -2.41 16.73
C GLY A 111 4.27 -3.61 15.83
N GLU A 112 3.27 -4.43 16.17
CA GLU A 112 2.82 -5.55 15.33
C GLU A 112 2.25 -5.04 14.00
N THR A 113 1.38 -4.03 14.04
CA THR A 113 0.79 -3.40 12.85
C THR A 113 1.88 -2.78 11.97
N LEU A 114 2.87 -2.11 12.57
CA LEU A 114 4.00 -1.51 11.84
C LEU A 114 4.84 -2.59 11.13
N CYS A 115 5.15 -3.67 11.81
CA CYS A 115 5.93 -4.77 11.22
C CYS A 115 5.22 -5.34 9.98
N VAL A 116 3.93 -5.63 10.10
CA VAL A 116 3.12 -6.13 8.96
C VAL A 116 3.03 -5.08 7.85
N GLY A 117 2.88 -3.80 8.20
CA GLY A 117 2.82 -2.70 7.23
C GLY A 117 4.09 -2.54 6.42
N VAL A 118 5.27 -2.63 7.05
CA VAL A 118 6.56 -2.56 6.34
C VAL A 118 6.73 -3.75 5.38
N ILE A 119 6.40 -4.96 5.82
CA ILE A 119 6.48 -6.14 4.97
C ILE A 119 5.50 -6.01 3.79
N ALA A 120 4.27 -5.52 4.05
CA ALA A 120 3.27 -5.28 3.02
C ALA A 120 3.69 -4.20 2.01
N LEU A 121 4.35 -3.13 2.46
CA LEU A 121 4.88 -2.10 1.59
C LEU A 121 5.93 -2.67 0.63
N VAL A 122 6.90 -3.41 1.14
CA VAL A 122 7.96 -4.01 0.33
C VAL A 122 7.38 -5.01 -0.68
N SER A 123 6.54 -5.94 -0.22
CA SER A 123 5.90 -6.94 -1.09
C SER A 123 4.94 -6.29 -2.09
N GLY A 124 4.21 -5.24 -1.68
CA GLY A 124 3.31 -4.48 -2.54
C GLY A 124 4.03 -3.71 -3.64
N LEU A 125 5.20 -3.13 -3.36
CA LEU A 125 6.03 -2.48 -4.36
C LEU A 125 6.58 -3.47 -5.37
N VAL A 126 7.04 -4.65 -4.93
CA VAL A 126 7.52 -5.70 -5.83
C VAL A 126 6.39 -6.20 -6.75
N LEU A 127 5.21 -6.49 -6.19
CA LEU A 127 4.05 -6.88 -6.98
C LEU A 127 3.57 -5.74 -7.88
N GLY A 128 3.62 -4.50 -7.41
CA GLY A 128 3.26 -3.30 -8.18
C GLY A 128 4.13 -3.11 -9.41
N LEU A 129 5.45 -3.36 -9.28
CA LEU A 129 6.36 -3.39 -10.42
C LEU A 129 5.94 -4.45 -11.44
N LEU A 130 5.62 -5.66 -11.00
CA LEU A 130 5.18 -6.73 -11.90
C LEU A 130 3.86 -6.38 -12.60
N PHE A 131 2.88 -5.84 -11.88
CA PHE A 131 1.62 -5.39 -12.45
C PHE A 131 1.81 -4.24 -13.43
N SER A 132 2.68 -3.28 -13.12
CA SER A 132 3.00 -2.17 -14.02
C SER A 132 3.56 -2.65 -15.36
N GLN A 133 4.46 -3.63 -15.33
CA GLN A 133 5.01 -4.25 -16.55
C GLN A 133 3.91 -5.00 -17.33
N GLY A 134 3.04 -5.73 -16.65
CA GLY A 134 1.89 -6.40 -17.26
C GLY A 134 0.94 -5.42 -17.95
N LEU A 135 0.62 -4.30 -17.31
CA LEU A 135 -0.21 -3.24 -17.89
C LEU A 135 0.45 -2.61 -19.12
N SER A 136 1.77 -2.39 -19.09
CA SER A 136 2.54 -1.88 -20.22
C SER A 136 2.44 -2.82 -21.44
N LEU A 137 2.58 -4.13 -21.24
CA LEU A 137 2.44 -5.13 -22.30
C LEU A 137 1.03 -5.14 -22.90
N VAL A 138 0.01 -5.03 -22.04
CA VAL A 138 -1.39 -4.96 -22.50
C VAL A 138 -1.62 -3.69 -23.31
N ALA A 139 -1.11 -2.55 -22.85
CA ALA A 139 -1.23 -1.27 -23.54
C ALA A 139 -0.56 -1.32 -24.92
N LEU A 140 0.69 -1.82 -25.02
CA LEU A 140 1.38 -1.97 -26.30
C LEU A 140 0.61 -2.82 -27.30
N LYS A 141 0.01 -3.94 -26.86
CA LYS A 141 -0.82 -4.79 -27.71
C LYS A 141 -2.11 -4.10 -28.18
N LEU A 142 -2.77 -3.35 -27.29
CA LEU A 142 -4.02 -2.64 -27.64
C LEU A 142 -3.78 -1.52 -28.65
N PHE A 143 -2.64 -0.84 -28.55
CA PHE A 143 -2.28 0.25 -29.47
C PHE A 143 -1.52 -0.22 -30.71
N ALA A 144 -1.36 -1.54 -30.90
CA ALA A 144 -0.65 -2.14 -32.04
C ALA A 144 0.77 -1.57 -32.23
N ILE A 145 1.45 -1.22 -31.14
CA ILE A 145 2.83 -0.74 -31.13
C ILE A 145 3.76 -1.95 -31.12
N GLU A 146 4.86 -1.90 -31.90
CA GLU A 146 5.82 -2.98 -32.00
C GLU A 146 6.43 -3.34 -30.64
N LEU A 147 6.51 -4.64 -30.34
CA LEU A 147 7.01 -5.18 -29.08
C LEU A 147 8.52 -4.92 -28.85
N ASP A 148 9.26 -4.54 -29.88
CA ASP A 148 10.67 -4.17 -29.80
C ASP A 148 10.93 -2.95 -28.91
N LYS A 149 9.90 -2.17 -28.60
CA LYS A 149 9.98 -1.00 -27.71
C LYS A 149 9.70 -1.33 -26.24
N PHE A 150 9.50 -2.62 -25.88
CA PHE A 150 9.28 -3.00 -24.51
C PHE A 150 10.56 -2.77 -23.68
N GLN A 151 10.52 -1.82 -22.79
CA GLN A 151 11.57 -1.56 -21.80
C GLN A 151 10.98 -1.74 -20.40
N ILE A 152 11.73 -2.42 -19.55
CA ILE A 152 11.39 -2.50 -18.13
C ILE A 152 11.63 -1.11 -17.54
N VAL A 153 10.56 -0.35 -17.34
CA VAL A 153 10.65 1.01 -16.81
C VAL A 153 10.39 0.99 -15.30
N PHE A 154 11.38 1.39 -14.55
CA PHE A 154 11.23 1.69 -13.14
C PHE A 154 10.84 3.16 -12.97
N SER A 155 9.59 3.42 -12.60
CA SER A 155 9.15 4.78 -12.29
C SER A 155 9.58 5.19 -10.89
N ALA A 156 10.66 5.97 -10.80
CA ALA A 156 11.11 6.54 -9.53
C ALA A 156 10.09 7.55 -8.95
N GLY A 157 9.32 8.23 -9.83
CA GLY A 157 8.24 9.14 -9.45
C GLY A 157 7.13 8.39 -8.73
N ALA A 158 6.59 7.34 -9.36
CA ALA A 158 5.55 6.49 -8.78
C ALA A 158 6.02 5.81 -7.49
N PHE A 159 7.27 5.35 -7.45
CA PHE A 159 7.86 4.76 -6.25
C PHE A 159 7.84 5.73 -5.07
N ARG A 160 8.39 6.94 -5.25
CA ARG A 160 8.42 7.97 -4.20
C ARG A 160 7.02 8.37 -3.76
N GLN A 161 6.11 8.58 -4.70
CA GLN A 161 4.72 8.96 -4.41
C GLN A 161 3.99 7.87 -3.63
N THR A 162 4.16 6.59 -4.00
CA THR A 162 3.57 5.45 -3.30
C THR A 162 4.10 5.35 -1.88
N VAL A 163 5.41 5.43 -1.67
CA VAL A 163 6.02 5.35 -0.34
C VAL A 163 5.55 6.50 0.55
N LEU A 164 5.51 7.74 0.04
CA LEU A 164 5.06 8.91 0.80
C LEU A 164 3.58 8.81 1.15
N CYS A 165 2.72 8.50 0.18
CA CYS A 165 1.28 8.36 0.41
C CYS A 165 1.01 7.26 1.45
N PHE A 166 1.64 6.09 1.29
CA PHE A 166 1.48 4.99 2.22
C PHE A 166 2.01 5.32 3.63
N ALA A 167 3.14 6.03 3.74
CA ALA A 167 3.69 6.46 5.02
C ALA A 167 2.73 7.41 5.75
N ILE A 168 2.10 8.35 5.04
CA ILE A 168 1.11 9.27 5.62
C ILE A 168 -0.12 8.51 6.12
N ILE A 169 -0.69 7.63 5.27
CA ILE A 169 -1.87 6.82 5.64
C ILE A 169 -1.53 5.96 6.85
N PHE A 170 -0.36 5.34 6.83
CA PHE A 170 0.09 4.46 7.90
C PHE A 170 0.31 5.20 9.22
N PHE A 171 0.83 6.41 9.16
CA PHE A 171 0.97 7.29 10.32
C PHE A 171 -0.39 7.62 10.95
N ILE A 172 -1.39 7.94 10.13
CA ILE A 172 -2.77 8.19 10.59
C ILE A 172 -3.35 6.95 11.25
N VAL A 173 -3.17 5.77 10.64
CA VAL A 173 -3.62 4.48 11.19
C VAL A 173 -2.95 4.20 12.55
N MET A 174 -1.66 4.48 12.69
CA MET A 174 -0.93 4.32 13.95
C MET A 174 -1.46 5.23 15.05
N LEU A 175 -1.74 6.49 14.73
CA LEU A 175 -2.36 7.43 15.68
C LEU A 175 -3.74 6.92 16.12
N PHE A 176 -4.54 6.46 15.18
CA PHE A 176 -5.85 5.89 15.46
C PHE A 176 -5.76 4.65 16.36
N ASN A 177 -4.80 3.76 16.11
CA ASN A 177 -4.57 2.56 16.92
C ASN A 177 -4.19 2.91 18.37
N VAL A 178 -3.34 3.92 18.55
CA VAL A 178 -2.94 4.37 19.90
C VAL A 178 -4.13 4.96 20.65
N TRP A 179 -5.06 5.59 19.94
CA TRP A 179 -6.23 6.26 20.55
C TRP A 179 -7.38 5.26 20.82
N SER A 180 -7.48 4.20 20.02
CA SER A 180 -8.61 3.25 20.05
C SER A 180 -8.44 2.09 21.08
N VAL A 181 -7.24 1.91 21.65
CA VAL A 181 -6.91 0.94 22.72
C VAL A 181 -7.01 1.60 24.08
#